data_a25f70b857c21a46e99bcad6f481a05a
#
_entry.id   a25f70b857c21a46e99bcad6f481a05a
#
_cell.length_a   1.000
_cell.length_b   1.000
_cell.length_c   1.000
_cell.angle_alpha   90.00
_cell.angle_beta   90.00
_cell.angle_gamma   90.00
#
_symmetry.space_group_name_H-M   'P 1'
#
loop_
_entity.id
_entity.type
_entity.pdbx_description
1 polymer ?
#
loop_
_entity_poly.entity_id
_entity_poly.type
_entity_poly.pdbx_seq_one_letter_code
_entity_poly.pdbx_strand_id
1 'polypeptide(L)'
;LTYYGLDIYKKRALSELLKHLSDVKGLEWIRLHYAYPSKFPLDILDVIRERDNICNYLDMPLQHISNNMLTAMRRQMDKQEIYDLVAAIRDRVPGIAIRSTLIAGFPGETRDDVEELKTFLEDVRLDRVGIFTYSHEENTSAYDQIDDVSAEEKEARAQEIMEVQQEISFEKNQEKIGNEYKVLIDKKEAG
;
A
#
# COMPACT_ATOMS: atom_id res chain seq x y z
N LEU A 1 -1.60 -10.98 -6.13
CA LEU A 1 -1.65 -12.05 -5.11
C LEU A 1 -3.08 -12.36 -4.65
N THR A 2 -3.91 -11.37 -4.33
CA THR A 2 -5.26 -11.56 -3.75
C THR A 2 -6.24 -12.39 -4.60
N TYR A 3 -5.91 -12.64 -5.86
CA TYR A 3 -6.68 -13.49 -6.79
C TYR A 3 -6.11 -14.91 -6.96
N TYR A 4 -5.06 -15.27 -6.19
CA TYR A 4 -4.45 -16.59 -6.28
C TYR A 4 -5.47 -17.72 -6.11
N GLY A 5 -5.43 -18.68 -7.01
CA GLY A 5 -6.26 -19.88 -7.00
C GLY A 5 -7.59 -19.78 -7.76
N LEU A 6 -8.01 -18.58 -8.20
CA LEU A 6 -9.28 -18.43 -8.93
C LEU A 6 -9.30 -19.16 -10.26
N ASP A 7 -8.18 -19.24 -10.95
CA ASP A 7 -8.01 -19.94 -12.22
C ASP A 7 -8.11 -21.46 -12.06
N ILE A 8 -7.46 -22.02 -11.05
CA ILE A 8 -7.34 -23.46 -10.81
C ILE A 8 -8.47 -23.96 -9.89
N TYR A 9 -8.61 -23.33 -8.73
CA TYR A 9 -9.51 -23.84 -7.65
C TYR A 9 -10.90 -23.20 -7.66
N LYS A 10 -11.15 -22.23 -8.55
CA LYS A 10 -12.40 -21.44 -8.63
C LYS A 10 -12.74 -20.72 -7.31
N LYS A 11 -11.78 -20.60 -6.41
CA LYS A 11 -11.85 -19.84 -5.15
C LYS A 11 -10.52 -19.14 -4.88
N ARG A 12 -10.55 -18.10 -4.07
CA ARG A 12 -9.31 -17.49 -3.56
C ARG A 12 -8.68 -18.45 -2.56
N ALA A 13 -7.40 -18.74 -2.73
CA ALA A 13 -6.69 -19.77 -1.96
C ALA A 13 -5.33 -19.25 -1.41
N LEU A 14 -5.15 -17.92 -1.30
CA LEU A 14 -3.89 -17.35 -0.85
C LEU A 14 -3.61 -17.69 0.62
N SER A 15 -4.61 -17.71 1.49
CA SER A 15 -4.45 -18.12 2.88
C SER A 15 -4.01 -19.57 3.02
N GLU A 16 -4.54 -20.47 2.19
CA GLU A 16 -4.11 -21.88 2.15
C GLU A 16 -2.66 -22.00 1.66
N LEU A 17 -2.28 -21.26 0.59
CA LEU A 17 -0.91 -21.22 0.10
C LEU A 17 0.06 -20.74 1.17
N LEU A 18 -0.28 -19.67 1.89
CA LEU A 18 0.58 -19.11 2.93
C LEU A 18 0.81 -20.10 4.07
N LYS A 19 -0.23 -20.85 4.48
CA LYS A 19 -0.08 -21.92 5.48
C LYS A 19 0.91 -22.99 5.00
N HIS A 20 0.75 -23.48 3.77
CA HIS A 20 1.66 -24.48 3.21
C HIS A 20 3.09 -23.97 3.07
N LEU A 21 3.28 -22.72 2.62
CA LEU A 21 4.61 -22.11 2.53
C LEU A 21 5.24 -21.93 3.92
N SER A 22 4.45 -21.52 4.90
CA SER A 22 4.91 -21.34 6.28
C SER A 22 5.38 -22.64 6.91
N ASP A 23 4.82 -23.78 6.50
CA ASP A 23 5.21 -25.11 6.99
C ASP A 23 6.48 -25.67 6.31
N VAL A 24 7.03 -24.97 5.29
CA VAL A 24 8.27 -25.39 4.62
C VAL A 24 9.46 -25.20 5.55
N LYS A 25 10.14 -26.30 5.88
CA LYS A 25 11.28 -26.30 6.78
C LYS A 25 12.44 -25.44 6.23
N GLY A 26 12.93 -24.53 7.06
CA GLY A 26 14.05 -23.65 6.72
C GLY A 26 13.62 -22.35 6.02
N LEU A 27 12.33 -22.13 5.77
CA LEU A 27 11.82 -20.86 5.28
C LEU A 27 11.58 -19.92 6.47
N GLU A 28 12.47 -18.96 6.64
CA GLU A 28 12.44 -18.07 7.82
C GLU A 28 11.54 -16.86 7.66
N TRP A 29 11.37 -16.34 6.43
CA TRP A 29 10.58 -15.13 6.19
C TRP A 29 9.76 -15.23 4.90
N ILE A 30 8.48 -14.92 5.01
CA ILE A 30 7.53 -14.78 3.91
C ILE A 30 6.99 -13.35 3.96
N ARG A 31 7.17 -12.58 2.89
CA ARG A 31 6.67 -11.22 2.79
C ARG A 31 5.74 -11.08 1.61
N LEU A 32 4.54 -10.51 1.86
CA LEU A 32 3.55 -10.30 0.83
C LEU A 32 3.77 -8.96 0.12
N HIS A 33 3.85 -9.01 -1.20
CA HIS A 33 3.90 -7.85 -2.07
C HIS A 33 2.69 -7.81 -3.00
N TYR A 34 2.23 -6.62 -3.37
CA TYR A 34 1.15 -6.42 -4.34
C TYR A 34 -0.19 -7.03 -3.91
N ALA A 35 -0.64 -6.68 -2.72
CA ALA A 35 -1.99 -7.01 -2.27
C ALA A 35 -2.99 -5.99 -2.84
N TYR A 36 -3.84 -6.43 -3.78
CA TYR A 36 -4.88 -5.56 -4.34
C TYR A 36 -5.96 -5.27 -3.28
N PRO A 37 -6.32 -4.00 -3.04
CA PRO A 37 -7.18 -3.64 -1.91
C PRO A 37 -8.64 -4.06 -2.09
N SER A 38 -9.21 -3.94 -3.30
CA SER A 38 -10.61 -4.26 -3.51
C SER A 38 -10.91 -5.74 -3.26
N LYS A 39 -11.95 -5.99 -2.46
CA LYS A 39 -12.34 -7.34 -2.03
C LYS A 39 -11.17 -8.11 -1.44
N PHE A 40 -10.35 -7.43 -0.63
CA PHE A 40 -9.20 -8.04 0.03
C PHE A 40 -9.65 -9.23 0.90
N PRO A 41 -9.01 -10.41 0.75
CA PRO A 41 -9.39 -11.60 1.52
C PRO A 41 -8.85 -11.49 2.95
N LEU A 42 -9.73 -11.15 3.89
CA LEU A 42 -9.38 -10.87 5.29
C LEU A 42 -8.84 -12.10 6.05
N ASP A 43 -9.10 -13.31 5.57
CA ASP A 43 -8.57 -14.57 6.13
C ASP A 43 -7.04 -14.68 6.04
N ILE A 44 -6.41 -13.93 5.13
CA ILE A 44 -4.94 -13.82 5.06
C ILE A 44 -4.37 -13.19 6.34
N LEU A 45 -5.09 -12.24 6.93
CA LEU A 45 -4.65 -11.54 8.14
C LEU A 45 -4.55 -12.48 9.34
N ASP A 46 -5.45 -13.45 9.43
CA ASP A 46 -5.40 -14.45 10.48
C ASP A 46 -4.14 -15.33 10.33
N VAL A 47 -3.79 -15.69 9.08
CA VAL A 47 -2.57 -16.47 8.81
C VAL A 47 -1.31 -15.65 9.11
N ILE A 48 -1.28 -14.35 8.77
CA ILE A 48 -0.16 -13.46 9.11
C ILE A 48 0.03 -13.39 10.64
N ARG A 49 -1.07 -13.26 11.39
CA ARG A 49 -1.03 -13.19 12.86
C ARG A 49 -0.56 -14.50 13.52
N GLU A 50 -0.93 -15.64 12.94
CA GLU A 50 -0.72 -16.97 13.53
C GLU A 50 0.64 -17.61 13.20
N ARG A 51 1.37 -17.06 12.21
CA ARG A 51 2.60 -17.67 11.66
C ARG A 51 3.81 -16.75 11.82
N ASP A 52 4.73 -17.10 12.70
CA ASP A 52 5.90 -16.29 13.06
C ASP A 52 6.86 -16.01 11.91
N ASN A 53 6.87 -16.87 10.88
CA ASN A 53 7.69 -16.70 9.69
C ASN A 53 7.00 -15.93 8.55
N ILE A 54 5.78 -15.45 8.75
CA ILE A 54 5.12 -14.52 7.85
C ILE A 54 5.27 -13.11 8.42
N CYS A 55 5.88 -12.22 7.65
CA CYS A 55 6.11 -10.85 8.10
C CYS A 55 4.80 -10.11 8.38
N ASN A 56 4.72 -9.40 9.51
CA ASN A 56 3.65 -8.44 9.79
C ASN A 56 3.77 -7.23 8.84
N TYR A 57 3.52 -7.47 7.57
CA TYR A 57 3.74 -6.52 6.49
C TYR A 57 2.78 -6.76 5.33
N LEU A 58 2.22 -5.68 4.80
CA LEU A 58 1.46 -5.68 3.55
C LEU A 58 1.93 -4.54 2.64
N ASP A 59 2.07 -4.85 1.36
CA ASP A 59 2.27 -3.87 0.29
C ASP A 59 0.98 -3.78 -0.52
N MET A 60 0.27 -2.66 -0.38
CA MET A 60 -1.08 -2.46 -0.91
C MET A 60 -1.16 -1.13 -1.67
N PRO A 61 -1.02 -1.14 -3.02
CA PRO A 61 -1.08 0.08 -3.81
C PRO A 61 -2.50 0.65 -3.85
N LEU A 62 -2.76 1.71 -3.09
CA LEU A 62 -4.05 2.39 -3.02
C LEU A 62 -4.27 3.31 -4.22
N GLN A 63 -3.21 3.94 -4.70
CA GLN A 63 -3.12 4.90 -5.80
C GLN A 63 -3.61 6.29 -5.43
N HIS A 64 -4.74 6.45 -4.80
CA HIS A 64 -5.31 7.70 -4.30
C HIS A 64 -6.30 7.42 -3.16
N ILE A 65 -6.93 8.49 -2.61
CA ILE A 65 -7.99 8.39 -1.59
C ILE A 65 -9.28 9.11 -1.98
N SER A 66 -9.19 10.22 -2.74
CA SER A 66 -10.41 10.95 -3.10
C SER A 66 -11.30 10.12 -4.01
N ASN A 67 -12.62 10.17 -3.78
CA ASN A 67 -13.58 9.42 -4.59
C ASN A 67 -13.56 9.85 -6.06
N ASN A 68 -13.26 11.12 -6.34
CA ASN A 68 -13.06 11.64 -7.68
C ASN A 68 -11.94 10.87 -8.40
N MET A 69 -10.75 10.82 -7.81
CA MET A 69 -9.60 10.12 -8.38
C MET A 69 -9.76 8.60 -8.40
N LEU A 70 -10.31 7.99 -7.35
CA LEU A 70 -10.57 6.56 -7.33
C LEU A 70 -11.51 6.13 -8.46
N THR A 71 -12.52 6.94 -8.76
CA THR A 71 -13.43 6.70 -9.89
C THR A 71 -12.73 6.88 -11.23
N ALA A 72 -11.97 7.97 -11.41
CA ALA A 72 -11.23 8.27 -12.63
C ALA A 72 -10.16 7.20 -12.94
N MET A 73 -9.50 6.69 -11.91
CA MET A 73 -8.52 5.60 -12.00
C MET A 73 -9.18 4.21 -12.08
N ARG A 74 -10.51 4.12 -12.12
CA ARG A 74 -11.29 2.87 -12.14
C ARG A 74 -10.95 1.93 -10.98
N ARG A 75 -10.66 2.49 -9.80
CA ARG A 75 -10.49 1.71 -8.58
C ARG A 75 -11.86 1.25 -8.10
N GLN A 76 -11.98 -0.01 -7.74
CA GLN A 76 -13.24 -0.62 -7.33
C GLN A 76 -13.43 -0.50 -5.81
N MET A 77 -13.10 0.65 -5.27
CA MET A 77 -13.26 1.01 -3.85
C MET A 77 -13.46 2.51 -3.75
N ASP A 78 -14.22 2.91 -2.74
CA ASP A 78 -14.34 4.29 -2.35
C ASP A 78 -13.44 4.63 -1.14
N LYS A 79 -13.41 5.92 -0.78
CA LYS A 79 -12.65 6.43 0.36
C LYS A 79 -12.96 5.68 1.66
N GLN A 80 -14.24 5.51 1.98
CA GLN A 80 -14.65 4.90 3.24
C GLN A 80 -14.21 3.43 3.31
N GLU A 81 -14.38 2.69 2.22
CA GLU A 81 -13.93 1.30 2.13
C GLU A 81 -12.41 1.16 2.33
N ILE A 82 -11.60 2.15 1.91
CA ILE A 82 -10.16 2.17 2.14
C ILE A 82 -9.84 2.39 3.62
N TYR A 83 -10.50 3.37 4.27
CA TYR A 83 -10.35 3.60 5.71
C TYR A 83 -10.73 2.36 6.52
N ASP A 84 -11.87 1.77 6.21
CA ASP A 84 -12.38 0.57 6.88
C ASP A 84 -11.43 -0.63 6.70
N LEU A 85 -10.87 -0.78 5.51
CA LEU A 85 -9.89 -1.84 5.22
C LEU A 85 -8.61 -1.65 6.04
N VAL A 86 -8.05 -0.44 6.08
CA VAL A 86 -6.85 -0.15 6.89
C VAL A 86 -7.11 -0.39 8.37
N ALA A 87 -8.27 0.03 8.87
CA ALA A 87 -8.68 -0.22 10.25
C ALA A 87 -8.79 -1.73 10.55
N ALA A 88 -9.46 -2.48 9.67
CA ALA A 88 -9.63 -3.93 9.82
C ALA A 88 -8.29 -4.69 9.77
N ILE A 89 -7.33 -4.24 8.93
CA ILE A 89 -5.99 -4.83 8.87
C ILE A 89 -5.27 -4.64 10.20
N ARG A 90 -5.29 -3.44 10.76
CA ARG A 90 -4.62 -3.13 12.04
C ARG A 90 -5.25 -3.77 13.25
N ASP A 91 -6.57 -3.87 13.26
CA ASP A 91 -7.31 -4.57 14.31
C ASP A 91 -6.94 -6.06 14.36
N ARG A 92 -6.89 -6.72 13.19
CA ARG A 92 -6.59 -8.16 13.11
C ARG A 92 -5.11 -8.50 13.31
N VAL A 93 -4.21 -7.61 12.88
CA VAL A 93 -2.76 -7.80 13.00
C VAL A 93 -2.14 -6.54 13.63
N PRO A 94 -2.19 -6.42 14.96
CA PRO A 94 -1.59 -5.28 15.66
C PRO A 94 -0.11 -5.12 15.31
N GLY A 95 0.31 -3.88 15.03
CA GLY A 95 1.69 -3.57 14.66
C GLY A 95 2.09 -3.92 13.23
N ILE A 96 1.15 -4.31 12.37
CA ILE A 96 1.45 -4.57 10.95
C ILE A 96 1.94 -3.31 10.26
N ALA A 97 3.05 -3.45 9.51
CA ALA A 97 3.55 -2.41 8.64
C ALA A 97 2.80 -2.41 7.31
N ILE A 98 2.22 -1.27 6.94
CA ILE A 98 1.51 -1.10 5.67
C ILE A 98 2.34 -0.18 4.77
N ARG A 99 2.72 -0.71 3.61
CA ARG A 99 3.31 0.05 2.51
C ARG A 99 2.25 0.32 1.46
N SER A 100 2.27 1.51 0.87
CA SER A 100 1.41 1.87 -0.26
C SER A 100 2.17 2.57 -1.36
N THR A 101 1.51 2.72 -2.50
CA THR A 101 1.93 3.53 -3.63
C THR A 101 0.79 4.45 -4.00
N LEU A 102 1.10 5.74 -4.21
CA LEU A 102 0.17 6.78 -4.60
C LEU A 102 0.63 7.44 -5.89
N ILE A 103 -0.30 8.03 -6.63
CA ILE A 103 -0.06 8.77 -7.86
C ILE A 103 -0.52 10.19 -7.66
N ALA A 104 0.35 11.16 -7.98
CA ALA A 104 0.05 12.58 -7.98
C ALA A 104 -0.05 13.11 -9.42
N GLY A 105 -0.96 14.05 -9.65
CA GLY A 105 -1.14 14.70 -10.95
C GLY A 105 -1.84 13.82 -11.99
N PHE A 106 -2.72 12.91 -11.57
CA PHE A 106 -3.58 12.20 -12.51
C PHE A 106 -4.54 13.18 -13.20
N PRO A 107 -4.95 12.95 -14.47
CA PRO A 107 -5.89 13.81 -15.17
C PRO A 107 -7.13 14.13 -14.36
N GLY A 108 -7.44 15.42 -14.24
CA GLY A 108 -8.57 15.93 -13.46
C GLY A 108 -8.36 15.99 -11.94
N GLU A 109 -7.14 15.73 -11.44
CA GLU A 109 -6.82 15.88 -10.02
C GLU A 109 -6.84 17.36 -9.61
N THR A 110 -7.59 17.70 -8.60
CA THR A 110 -7.71 19.04 -8.06
C THR A 110 -6.83 19.25 -6.82
N ARG A 111 -6.68 20.49 -6.37
CA ARG A 111 -6.00 20.78 -5.09
C ARG A 111 -6.72 20.17 -3.90
N ASP A 112 -8.04 20.14 -3.93
CA ASP A 112 -8.84 19.50 -2.86
C ASP A 112 -8.58 17.99 -2.78
N ASP A 113 -8.40 17.31 -3.94
CA ASP A 113 -8.03 15.88 -3.98
C ASP A 113 -6.66 15.64 -3.33
N VAL A 114 -5.69 16.54 -3.54
CA VAL A 114 -4.36 16.49 -2.92
C VAL A 114 -4.44 16.71 -1.42
N GLU A 115 -5.20 17.70 -0.94
CA GLU A 115 -5.39 17.96 0.49
C GLU A 115 -6.10 16.77 1.19
N GLU A 116 -7.07 16.17 0.52
CA GLU A 116 -7.73 14.96 1.03
C GLU A 116 -6.76 13.78 1.16
N LEU A 117 -5.82 13.64 0.23
CA LEU A 117 -4.78 12.62 0.26
C LEU A 117 -3.78 12.84 1.40
N LYS A 118 -3.37 14.11 1.64
CA LYS A 118 -2.52 14.47 2.78
C LYS A 118 -3.19 14.17 4.11
N THR A 119 -4.46 14.60 4.27
CA THR A 119 -5.27 14.29 5.46
C THR A 119 -5.37 12.78 5.70
N PHE A 120 -5.60 11.99 4.65
CA PHE A 120 -5.62 10.53 4.77
C PHE A 120 -4.29 9.98 5.31
N LEU A 121 -3.14 10.47 4.84
CA LEU A 121 -1.84 10.02 5.34
C LEU A 121 -1.65 10.37 6.81
N GLU A 122 -2.05 11.56 7.23
CA GLU A 122 -2.01 12.00 8.64
C GLU A 122 -2.91 11.14 9.54
N ASP A 123 -4.12 10.82 9.08
CA ASP A 123 -5.08 10.00 9.81
C ASP A 123 -4.61 8.55 9.96
N VAL A 124 -4.21 7.93 8.84
CA VAL A 124 -3.91 6.49 8.84
C VAL A 124 -2.44 6.18 9.12
N ARG A 125 -1.53 7.15 8.97
CA ARG A 125 -0.10 7.01 9.30
C ARG A 125 0.50 5.72 8.74
N LEU A 126 0.52 5.61 7.41
CA LEU A 126 1.12 4.47 6.71
C LEU A 126 2.63 4.40 7.01
N ASP A 127 3.18 3.18 7.07
CA ASP A 127 4.59 2.99 7.44
C ASP A 127 5.56 3.40 6.33
N ARG A 128 5.16 3.18 5.10
CA ARG A 128 5.94 3.56 3.90
C ARG A 128 5.00 3.87 2.76
N VAL A 129 5.27 4.95 2.06
CA VAL A 129 4.54 5.31 0.83
C VAL A 129 5.54 5.71 -0.25
N GLY A 130 5.37 5.16 -1.44
CA GLY A 130 6.00 5.68 -2.65
C GLY A 130 5.02 6.60 -3.37
N ILE A 131 5.47 7.80 -3.73
CA ILE A 131 4.68 8.75 -4.51
C ILE A 131 5.28 8.80 -5.91
N PHE A 132 4.42 8.66 -6.93
CA PHE A 132 4.80 8.74 -8.33
C PHE A 132 3.99 9.84 -9.01
N THR A 133 4.64 10.62 -9.86
CA THR A 133 3.93 11.50 -10.76
C THR A 133 3.24 10.69 -11.86
N TYR A 134 2.04 11.11 -12.25
CA TYR A 134 1.34 10.47 -13.36
C TYR A 134 2.14 10.58 -14.66
N SER A 135 2.30 9.48 -15.36
CA SER A 135 2.85 9.39 -16.71
C SER A 135 1.73 9.05 -17.71
N HIS A 136 1.64 9.82 -18.78
CA HIS A 136 0.62 9.67 -19.81
C HIS A 136 1.03 8.59 -20.81
N GLU A 137 0.69 7.33 -20.50
CA GLU A 137 1.13 6.15 -21.24
C GLU A 137 0.09 5.66 -22.24
N GLU A 138 0.53 5.43 -23.49
CA GLU A 138 -0.29 4.83 -24.54
C GLU A 138 -0.83 3.46 -24.12
N ASN A 139 -2.00 3.09 -24.67
CA ASN A 139 -2.68 1.83 -24.40
C ASN A 139 -3.18 1.66 -22.95
N THR A 140 -3.27 2.73 -22.18
CA THR A 140 -3.93 2.73 -20.89
C THR A 140 -5.32 3.36 -20.99
N SER A 141 -6.22 3.01 -20.07
CA SER A 141 -7.56 3.62 -20.03
C SER A 141 -7.56 5.12 -19.67
N ALA A 142 -6.44 5.62 -19.17
CA ALA A 142 -6.24 7.03 -18.83
C ALA A 142 -5.70 7.84 -20.02
N TYR A 143 -5.21 7.18 -21.07
CA TYR A 143 -4.62 7.86 -22.24
C TYR A 143 -5.63 8.71 -23.01
N ASP A 144 -6.91 8.31 -23.00
CA ASP A 144 -7.99 9.08 -23.64
C ASP A 144 -8.41 10.32 -22.83
N GLN A 145 -7.92 10.50 -21.62
CA GLN A 145 -8.19 11.67 -20.77
C GLN A 145 -7.21 12.80 -21.13
N ILE A 146 -7.68 14.02 -20.98
CA ILE A 146 -6.81 15.18 -21.18
C ILE A 146 -5.86 15.27 -19.98
N ASP A 147 -4.56 15.22 -20.23
CA ASP A 147 -3.53 15.45 -19.20
C ASP A 147 -3.43 16.94 -18.92
N ASP A 148 -4.30 17.41 -18.02
CA ASP A 148 -4.51 18.83 -17.70
C ASP A 148 -3.65 19.35 -16.54
N VAL A 149 -2.80 18.51 -15.96
CA VAL A 149 -1.87 18.88 -14.89
C VAL A 149 -0.47 19.00 -15.47
N SER A 150 0.16 20.17 -15.36
CA SER A 150 1.53 20.36 -15.89
C SER A 150 2.56 19.47 -15.17
N ALA A 151 3.69 19.21 -15.81
CA ALA A 151 4.75 18.38 -15.23
C ALA A 151 5.29 18.99 -13.92
N GLU A 152 5.42 20.33 -13.88
CA GLU A 152 5.87 21.08 -12.71
C GLU A 152 4.85 20.94 -11.56
N GLU A 153 3.56 21.03 -11.87
CA GLU A 153 2.51 20.88 -10.86
C GLU A 153 2.43 19.44 -10.32
N LYS A 154 2.58 18.41 -11.19
CA LYS A 154 2.66 17.00 -10.77
C LYS A 154 3.80 16.77 -9.76
N GLU A 155 4.98 17.33 -10.07
CA GLU A 155 6.14 17.21 -9.21
C GLU A 155 5.94 17.94 -7.88
N ALA A 156 5.37 19.16 -7.91
CA ALA A 156 5.06 19.93 -6.71
C ALA A 156 4.09 19.18 -5.79
N ARG A 157 3.00 18.62 -6.34
CA ARG A 157 2.05 17.81 -5.58
C ARG A 157 2.68 16.56 -4.99
N ALA A 158 3.49 15.84 -5.78
CA ALA A 158 4.21 14.67 -5.31
C ALA A 158 5.14 14.99 -4.15
N GLN A 159 5.84 16.13 -4.23
CA GLN A 159 6.73 16.62 -3.18
C GLN A 159 5.95 16.97 -1.91
N GLU A 160 4.85 17.72 -1.99
CA GLU A 160 4.01 18.06 -0.83
C GLU A 160 3.49 16.81 -0.09
N ILE A 161 3.00 15.81 -0.84
CA ILE A 161 2.52 14.55 -0.27
C ILE A 161 3.69 13.77 0.37
N MET A 162 4.85 13.78 -0.27
CA MET A 162 6.06 13.11 0.25
C MET A 162 6.55 13.76 1.55
N GLU A 163 6.47 15.09 1.69
CA GLU A 163 6.85 15.80 2.92
C GLU A 163 6.01 15.31 4.11
N VAL A 164 4.68 15.21 3.96
CA VAL A 164 3.80 14.65 4.99
C VAL A 164 4.21 13.23 5.35
N GLN A 165 4.47 12.38 4.35
CA GLN A 165 4.88 11.00 4.59
C GLN A 165 6.25 10.89 5.26
N GLN A 166 7.20 11.77 4.92
CA GLN A 166 8.53 11.78 5.56
C GLN A 166 8.42 12.08 7.05
N GLU A 167 7.59 13.05 7.45
CA GLU A 167 7.34 13.37 8.85
C GLU A 167 6.74 12.18 9.59
N ILE A 168 5.69 11.56 9.06
CA ILE A 168 5.09 10.34 9.62
C ILE A 168 6.13 9.22 9.76
N SER A 169 6.94 9.01 8.73
CA SER A 169 7.97 7.97 8.75
C SER A 169 9.07 8.26 9.78
N PHE A 170 9.43 9.52 9.95
CA PHE A 170 10.39 9.95 10.97
C PHE A 170 9.85 9.65 12.37
N GLU A 171 8.64 10.09 12.70
CA GLU A 171 8.01 9.85 14.00
C GLU A 171 7.90 8.35 14.31
N LYS A 172 7.39 7.54 13.36
CA LYS A 172 7.31 6.08 13.51
C LYS A 172 8.68 5.41 13.69
N ASN A 173 9.75 5.98 13.14
CA ASN A 173 11.10 5.48 13.37
C ASN A 173 11.62 5.88 14.76
N GLN A 174 11.25 7.06 15.27
CA GLN A 174 11.59 7.45 16.64
C GLN A 174 10.96 6.51 17.67
N GLU A 175 9.70 6.05 17.45
CA GLU A 175 9.02 5.09 18.30
C GLU A 175 9.75 3.73 18.40
N LYS A 176 10.62 3.41 17.43
CA LYS A 176 11.39 2.16 17.39
C LYS A 176 12.69 2.22 18.17
N ILE A 177 13.16 3.39 18.54
CA ILE A 177 14.44 3.55 19.26
C ILE A 177 14.36 2.87 20.62
N GLY A 178 15.39 2.09 20.95
CA GLY A 178 15.45 1.33 22.19
C GLY A 178 14.82 -0.06 22.13
N ASN A 179 14.23 -0.43 21.02
CA ASN A 179 13.72 -1.78 20.80
C ASN A 179 14.69 -2.63 19.97
N GLU A 180 14.63 -3.94 20.14
CA GLU A 180 15.40 -4.90 19.36
C GLU A 180 14.56 -5.48 18.22
N TYR A 181 15.14 -5.57 17.02
CA TYR A 181 14.47 -6.12 15.85
C TYR A 181 15.35 -7.16 15.14
N LYS A 182 14.76 -8.27 14.71
CA LYS A 182 15.42 -9.18 13.77
C LYS A 182 15.42 -8.53 12.38
N VAL A 183 16.60 -8.40 11.77
CA VAL A 183 16.78 -7.75 10.47
C VAL A 183 17.52 -8.63 9.49
N LEU A 184 17.24 -8.48 8.20
CA LEU A 184 18.02 -9.03 7.10
C LEU A 184 18.98 -7.95 6.61
N ILE A 185 20.26 -8.26 6.53
CA ILE A 185 21.29 -7.36 6.02
C ILE A 185 21.47 -7.63 4.53
N ASP A 186 20.97 -6.72 3.68
CA ASP A 186 21.05 -6.85 2.22
C ASP A 186 22.41 -6.45 1.66
N LYS A 187 23.03 -5.43 2.24
CA LYS A 187 24.35 -4.90 1.84
C LYS A 187 25.18 -4.53 3.05
N LYS A 188 26.49 -4.80 2.93
CA LYS A 188 27.50 -4.18 3.79
C LYS A 188 27.98 -2.93 3.05
N GLU A 189 27.74 -1.75 3.60
CA GLU A 189 28.37 -0.54 3.09
C GLU A 189 29.88 -0.64 3.40
N ALA A 190 30.70 -0.38 2.37
CA ALA A 190 32.13 -0.20 2.57
C ALA A 190 32.31 1.10 3.34
N GLY A 191 32.82 1.03 4.58
CA GLY A 191 33.18 2.18 5.38
C GLY A 191 34.36 2.94 4.79
#